data_c2427dbebff83804c61d185ba3fa386e
#
_entry.id   c2427dbebff83804c61d185ba3fa386e
#
_cell.length_a   1.000
_cell.length_b   1.000
_cell.length_c   1.000
_cell.angle_alpha   90.00
_cell.angle_beta   90.00
_cell.angle_gamma   90.00
#
_symmetry.space_group_name_H-M   'P 1'
#
loop_
_entity.id
_entity.type
_entity.pdbx_description
1 polymer ?
#
loop_
_entity_poly.entity_id
_entity_poly.type
_entity_poly.pdbx_seq_one_letter_code
_entity_poly.pdbx_strand_id
1 'polypeptide(L)'
;MGLDQYAKKVKREYNHETLTETIVKTEIGYWRKHNALEGYMADLYRTKTGDQGEFNCKTLSLDKDDLDTLEAVVLRGNLPETVGFFFGDCTKDNKEYQETDLEFIRKARKCLANGFEVEYTSWW
;
A
#
# COMPACT_ATOMS: atom_id res chain seq x y z
N MET A 1 18.95 -7.80 -4.56
CA MET A 1 17.89 -6.78 -4.46
C MET A 1 16.67 -7.39 -3.79
N GLY A 2 15.94 -6.65 -3.04
CA GLY A 2 14.78 -7.12 -2.31
C GLY A 2 13.59 -6.19 -2.49
N LEU A 3 12.41 -6.69 -2.19
CA LEU A 3 11.19 -5.93 -2.22
C LEU A 3 11.04 -5.12 -0.93
N ASP A 4 11.02 -3.81 -1.03
CA ASP A 4 10.68 -2.89 0.04
C ASP A 4 9.33 -2.22 -0.27
N GLN A 5 8.44 -2.19 0.73
CA GLN A 5 7.06 -1.77 0.59
C GLN A 5 6.74 -0.70 1.63
N TYR A 6 6.09 0.37 1.19
CA TYR A 6 5.80 1.51 2.05
C TYR A 6 4.35 1.95 1.88
N ALA A 7 3.71 2.30 2.99
CA ALA A 7 2.44 2.99 2.98
C ALA A 7 2.61 4.33 3.68
N LYS A 8 1.98 5.37 3.13
CA LYS A 8 2.12 6.73 3.63
C LYS A 8 0.78 7.42 3.72
N LYS A 9 0.61 8.27 4.74
CA LYS A 9 -0.47 9.24 4.76
C LYS A 9 0.01 10.50 4.07
N VAL A 10 -0.87 11.13 3.31
CA VAL A 10 -0.56 12.30 2.49
C VAL A 10 -1.46 13.44 2.90
N LYS A 11 -0.87 14.59 3.20
CA LYS A 11 -1.59 15.82 3.48
C LYS A 11 -1.21 16.85 2.44
N ARG A 12 -2.23 17.47 1.83
CA ARG A 12 -2.05 18.56 0.87
C ARG A 12 -2.49 19.85 1.52
N GLU A 13 -1.59 20.82 1.57
CA GLU A 13 -1.87 22.15 2.12
C GLU A 13 -1.67 23.19 1.03
N TYR A 14 -2.69 24.03 0.79
CA TYR A 14 -2.62 25.10 -0.18
C TYR A 14 -2.46 26.43 0.54
N ASN A 15 -1.43 27.19 0.16
CA ASN A 15 -1.19 28.52 0.69
C ASN A 15 -1.70 29.54 -0.32
N HIS A 16 -2.78 30.25 0.03
CA HIS A 16 -3.40 31.25 -0.83
C HIS A 16 -2.56 32.51 -1.01
N GLU A 17 -1.68 32.81 -0.07
CA GLU A 17 -0.81 33.99 -0.15
C GLU A 17 0.32 33.80 -1.16
N THR A 18 0.93 32.62 -1.17
CA THR A 18 2.04 32.30 -2.06
C THR A 18 1.59 31.57 -3.32
N LEU A 19 0.32 31.16 -3.40
CA LEU A 19 -0.26 30.35 -4.49
C LEU A 19 0.51 29.03 -4.69
N THR A 20 0.95 28.44 -3.57
CA THR A 20 1.71 27.19 -3.59
C THR A 20 0.97 26.09 -2.85
N GLU A 21 1.15 24.86 -3.31
CA GLU A 21 0.67 23.66 -2.64
C GLU A 21 1.85 22.94 -2.00
N THR A 22 1.70 22.58 -0.72
CA THR A 22 2.68 21.76 -0.01
C THR A 22 2.11 20.37 0.23
N ILE A 23 2.87 19.36 -0.13
CA ILE A 23 2.50 17.95 0.06
C ILE A 23 3.43 17.35 1.11
N VAL A 24 2.83 16.86 2.21
CA VAL A 24 3.57 16.22 3.29
C VAL A 24 3.19 14.74 3.33
N LYS A 25 4.17 13.87 3.23
CA LYS A 25 3.99 12.42 3.28
C LYS A 25 4.68 11.86 4.51
N THR A 26 3.94 11.03 5.27
CA THR A 26 4.46 10.38 6.48
C THR A 26 4.23 8.89 6.37
N GLU A 27 5.26 8.08 6.61
CA GLU A 27 5.17 6.63 6.58
C GLU A 27 4.26 6.13 7.70
N ILE A 28 3.31 5.27 7.35
CA ILE A 28 2.40 4.62 8.29
C ILE A 28 2.47 3.09 8.22
N GLY A 29 3.19 2.53 7.28
CA GLY A 29 3.39 1.11 7.14
C GLY A 29 4.65 0.79 6.36
N TYR A 30 5.31 -0.29 6.75
CA TYR A 30 6.51 -0.78 6.07
C TYR A 30 6.50 -2.31 6.09
N TRP A 31 6.80 -2.90 4.94
CA TRP A 31 6.99 -4.35 4.80
C TRP A 31 8.24 -4.63 4.00
N ARG A 32 8.84 -5.76 4.25
CA ARG A 32 9.93 -6.26 3.44
C ARG A 32 9.60 -7.67 2.97
N LYS A 33 9.67 -7.87 1.65
CA LYS A 33 9.42 -9.16 1.00
C LYS A 33 8.05 -9.77 1.31
N HIS A 34 7.04 -8.93 1.52
CA HIS A 34 5.66 -9.40 1.62
C HIS A 34 5.07 -9.54 0.22
N ASN A 35 5.50 -10.58 -0.47
CA ASN A 35 5.19 -10.80 -1.89
C ASN A 35 3.68 -10.89 -2.16
N ALA A 36 2.93 -11.53 -1.27
CA ALA A 36 1.49 -11.68 -1.42
C ALA A 36 0.77 -10.34 -1.40
N LEU A 37 1.16 -9.42 -0.50
CA LEU A 37 0.62 -8.07 -0.46
C LEU A 37 1.00 -7.29 -1.73
N GLU A 38 2.22 -7.43 -2.18
CA GLU A 38 2.68 -6.76 -3.40
C GLU A 38 1.87 -7.20 -4.62
N GLY A 39 1.64 -8.50 -4.77
CA GLY A 39 0.80 -9.01 -5.86
C GLY A 39 -0.63 -8.47 -5.81
N TYR A 40 -1.22 -8.42 -4.62
CA TYR A 40 -2.54 -7.84 -4.42
C TYR A 40 -2.59 -6.36 -4.80
N MET A 41 -1.63 -5.58 -4.33
CA MET A 41 -1.58 -4.14 -4.59
C MET A 41 -1.28 -3.83 -6.07
N ALA A 42 -0.43 -4.63 -6.71
CA ALA A 42 -0.16 -4.48 -8.14
C ALA A 42 -1.41 -4.74 -8.98
N ASP A 43 -2.18 -5.78 -8.63
CA ASP A 43 -3.43 -6.08 -9.33
C ASP A 43 -4.47 -4.98 -9.12
N LEU A 44 -4.56 -4.45 -7.91
CA LEU A 44 -5.45 -3.33 -7.59
C LEU A 44 -5.06 -2.07 -8.39
N TYR A 45 -3.77 -1.79 -8.48
CA TYR A 45 -3.26 -0.66 -9.25
C TYR A 45 -3.65 -0.77 -10.73
N ARG A 46 -3.47 -1.97 -11.31
CA ARG A 46 -3.85 -2.21 -12.71
C ARG A 46 -5.35 -2.05 -12.93
N THR A 47 -6.14 -2.53 -11.98
CA THR A 47 -7.61 -2.42 -12.03
C THR A 47 -8.05 -0.95 -11.95
N LYS A 48 -7.44 -0.17 -11.08
CA LYS A 48 -7.82 1.23 -10.86
C LYS A 48 -7.32 2.17 -11.96
N THR A 49 -6.15 1.91 -12.52
CA THR A 49 -5.49 2.83 -13.46
C THR A 49 -5.51 2.33 -14.90
N GLY A 50 -5.70 1.04 -15.13
CA GLY A 50 -5.55 0.43 -16.46
C GLY A 50 -4.10 0.27 -16.92
N ASP A 51 -3.14 0.66 -16.12
CA ASP A 51 -1.72 0.52 -16.44
C ASP A 51 -1.30 -0.95 -16.36
N GLN A 52 -0.79 -1.50 -17.45
CA GLN A 52 -0.35 -2.89 -17.53
C GLN A 52 1.17 -3.05 -17.35
N GLY A 53 1.88 -1.96 -17.09
CA GLY A 53 3.32 -2.00 -16.84
C GLY A 53 3.67 -2.53 -15.45
N GLU A 54 4.96 -2.58 -15.15
CA GLU A 54 5.45 -2.98 -13.84
C GLU A 54 5.01 -1.98 -12.78
N PHE A 55 4.63 -2.48 -11.62
CA PHE A 55 4.24 -1.65 -10.48
C PHE A 55 5.44 -1.01 -9.76
N ASN A 56 6.65 -1.43 -10.10
CA ASN A 56 7.88 -0.95 -9.45
C ASN A 56 7.97 0.59 -9.44
N CYS A 57 8.17 1.17 -8.26
CA CYS A 57 8.27 2.62 -8.02
C CYS A 57 7.01 3.43 -8.38
N LYS A 58 5.87 2.77 -8.53
CA LYS A 58 4.60 3.44 -8.79
C LYS A 58 3.80 3.60 -7.51
N THR A 59 2.90 4.57 -7.48
CA THR A 59 2.09 4.89 -6.31
C THR A 59 0.64 4.48 -6.52
N LEU A 60 0.09 3.73 -5.56
CA LEU A 60 -1.30 3.31 -5.52
C LEU A 60 -2.03 4.12 -4.45
N SER A 61 -3.08 4.84 -4.84
CA SER A 61 -3.95 5.52 -3.88
C SER A 61 -4.99 4.55 -3.34
N LEU A 62 -5.16 4.52 -2.01
CA LEU A 62 -6.09 3.63 -1.33
C LEU A 62 -7.23 4.43 -0.70
N ASP A 63 -8.47 4.04 -1.01
CA ASP A 63 -9.66 4.61 -0.39
C ASP A 63 -10.26 3.65 0.65
N LYS A 64 -11.36 4.06 1.27
CA LYS A 64 -12.02 3.26 2.30
C LYS A 64 -12.46 1.90 1.77
N ASP A 65 -13.02 1.84 0.57
CA ASP A 65 -13.49 0.59 -0.02
C ASP A 65 -12.33 -0.35 -0.32
N ASP A 66 -11.19 0.19 -0.76
CA ASP A 66 -9.97 -0.59 -0.95
C ASP A 66 -9.50 -1.23 0.35
N LEU A 67 -9.54 -0.47 1.46
CA LEU A 67 -9.14 -0.97 2.77
C LEU A 67 -10.13 -2.03 3.30
N ASP A 68 -11.41 -1.86 3.09
CA ASP A 68 -12.42 -2.82 3.50
C ASP A 68 -12.25 -4.15 2.77
N THR A 69 -11.99 -4.09 1.47
CA THR A 69 -11.72 -5.29 0.66
C THR A 69 -10.42 -5.97 1.08
N LEU A 70 -9.37 -5.20 1.27
CA LEU A 70 -8.08 -5.73 1.72
C LEU A 70 -8.21 -6.43 3.08
N GLU A 71 -8.94 -5.83 4.02
CA GLU A 71 -9.16 -6.44 5.33
C GLU A 71 -9.83 -7.81 5.21
N ALA A 72 -10.87 -7.91 4.39
CA ALA A 72 -11.57 -9.17 4.18
C ALA A 72 -10.62 -10.23 3.58
N VAL A 73 -9.79 -9.85 2.64
CA VAL A 73 -8.82 -10.76 2.01
C VAL A 73 -7.76 -11.21 3.03
N VAL A 74 -7.24 -10.30 3.83
CA VAL A 74 -6.23 -10.60 4.86
C VAL A 74 -6.80 -11.54 5.93
N LEU A 75 -8.00 -11.26 6.42
CA LEU A 75 -8.65 -12.07 7.46
C LEU A 75 -8.95 -13.48 7.00
N ARG A 76 -9.24 -13.67 5.70
CA ARG A 76 -9.48 -14.99 5.10
C ARG A 76 -8.21 -15.72 4.71
N GLY A 77 -7.06 -15.06 4.78
CA GLY A 77 -5.81 -15.63 4.31
C GLY A 77 -5.76 -15.82 2.79
N ASN A 78 -6.49 -14.99 2.05
CA ASN A 78 -6.67 -15.14 0.60
C ASN A 78 -5.79 -14.19 -0.23
N LEU A 79 -4.74 -13.61 0.34
CA LEU A 79 -3.77 -12.86 -0.46
C LEU A 79 -3.17 -13.79 -1.53
N PRO A 80 -2.97 -13.28 -2.76
CA PRO A 80 -2.46 -14.11 -3.84
C PRO A 80 -1.05 -14.61 -3.55
N GLU A 81 -0.79 -15.86 -3.89
CA GLU A 81 0.57 -16.38 -3.89
C GLU A 81 1.34 -15.70 -5.03
N THR A 82 2.33 -14.90 -4.67
CA THR A 82 3.08 -14.11 -5.64
C THR A 82 4.55 -14.47 -5.55
N VAL A 83 5.09 -14.96 -6.67
CA VAL A 83 6.51 -15.23 -6.81
C VAL A 83 7.04 -14.31 -7.90
N GLY A 84 8.10 -13.58 -7.60
CA GLY A 84 8.69 -12.67 -8.55
C GLY A 84 10.19 -12.84 -8.64
N PHE A 85 10.70 -12.84 -9.86
CA PHE A 85 12.15 -12.91 -10.09
C PHE A 85 12.89 -11.78 -9.37
N PHE A 86 12.29 -10.59 -9.32
CA PHE A 86 12.89 -9.42 -8.70
C PHE A 86 12.60 -9.32 -7.21
N PHE A 87 11.56 -10.02 -6.73
CA PHE A 87 11.15 -9.95 -5.32
C PHE A 87 11.97 -10.88 -4.43
N GLY A 88 12.49 -11.96 -4.99
CA GLY A 88 13.03 -13.08 -4.22
C GLY A 88 11.93 -13.88 -3.55
N ASP A 89 12.32 -14.76 -2.64
CA ASP A 89 11.38 -15.56 -1.87
C ASP A 89 10.85 -14.79 -0.66
N CYS A 90 9.58 -15.03 -0.34
CA CYS A 90 8.98 -14.49 0.87
C CYS A 90 9.63 -15.13 2.10
N THR A 91 10.08 -14.31 3.04
CA THR A 91 10.76 -14.80 4.25
C THR A 91 9.80 -15.19 5.36
N LYS A 92 8.53 -14.84 5.22
CA LYS A 92 7.46 -15.10 6.19
C LYS A 92 6.23 -15.59 5.45
N ASP A 93 5.37 -16.37 6.12
CA ASP A 93 4.07 -16.73 5.56
C ASP A 93 3.04 -15.61 5.76
N ASN A 94 1.89 -15.72 5.12
CA ASN A 94 0.83 -14.72 5.23
C ASN A 94 0.30 -14.55 6.65
N LYS A 95 0.38 -15.61 7.45
CA LYS A 95 -0.07 -15.58 8.84
C LYS A 95 0.82 -14.69 9.70
N GLU A 96 2.13 -14.72 9.45
CA GLU A 96 3.08 -13.86 10.16
C GLU A 96 2.88 -12.38 9.81
N TYR A 97 2.47 -12.08 8.59
CA TYR A 97 2.19 -10.72 8.16
C TYR A 97 0.79 -10.22 8.54
N GLN A 98 -0.13 -11.14 8.88
CA GLN A 98 -1.53 -10.79 9.08
C GLN A 98 -1.72 -9.69 10.13
N GLU A 99 -1.03 -9.78 11.25
CA GLU A 99 -1.13 -8.78 12.31
C GLU A 99 -0.63 -7.40 11.83
N THR A 100 0.49 -7.37 11.12
CA THR A 100 1.06 -6.15 10.55
C THR A 100 0.11 -5.53 9.52
N ASP A 101 -0.48 -6.36 8.67
CA ASP A 101 -1.42 -5.91 7.65
C ASP A 101 -2.68 -5.31 8.29
N LEU A 102 -3.22 -5.95 9.31
CA LEU A 102 -4.42 -5.45 10.00
C LEU A 102 -4.13 -4.15 10.76
N GLU A 103 -2.96 -4.04 11.36
CA GLU A 103 -2.55 -2.81 12.02
C GLU A 103 -2.41 -1.65 11.02
N PHE A 104 -1.83 -1.90 9.86
CA PHE A 104 -1.77 -0.91 8.79
C PHE A 104 -3.18 -0.45 8.37
N ILE A 105 -4.09 -1.40 8.15
CA ILE A 105 -5.47 -1.08 7.73
C ILE A 105 -6.15 -0.18 8.77
N ARG A 106 -5.98 -0.47 10.05
CA ARG A 106 -6.53 0.35 11.13
C ARG A 106 -5.96 1.77 11.12
N LYS A 107 -4.65 1.92 10.98
CA LYS A 107 -3.99 3.22 10.86
C LYS A 107 -4.45 3.99 9.63
N ALA A 108 -4.55 3.32 8.50
CA ALA A 108 -4.98 3.92 7.24
C ALA A 108 -6.42 4.44 7.33
N ARG A 109 -7.34 3.67 7.91
CA ARG A 109 -8.72 4.10 8.13
C ARG A 109 -8.78 5.36 9.00
N LYS A 110 -7.99 5.41 10.05
CA LYS A 110 -7.91 6.57 10.93
C LYS A 110 -7.41 7.80 10.18
N CYS A 111 -6.41 7.63 9.32
CA CYS A 111 -5.89 8.72 8.48
C CYS A 111 -6.96 9.25 7.52
N LEU A 112 -7.69 8.36 6.84
CA LEU A 112 -8.78 8.76 5.95
C LEU A 112 -9.88 9.51 6.71
N ALA A 113 -10.24 9.06 7.91
CA ALA A 113 -11.23 9.71 8.74
C ALA A 113 -10.81 11.11 9.18
N ASN A 114 -9.52 11.37 9.27
CA ASN A 114 -8.93 12.66 9.63
C ASN A 114 -8.60 13.56 8.43
N GLY A 115 -9.04 13.19 7.23
CA GLY A 115 -8.87 13.99 6.03
C GLY A 115 -7.54 13.79 5.30
N PHE A 116 -6.75 12.81 5.69
CA PHE A 116 -5.54 12.45 4.95
C PHE A 116 -5.88 11.54 3.78
N GLU A 117 -5.03 11.57 2.75
CA GLU A 117 -5.01 10.52 1.73
C GLU A 117 -4.07 9.41 2.20
N VAL A 118 -4.23 8.19 1.66
CA VAL A 118 -3.36 7.04 1.94
C VAL A 118 -2.85 6.49 0.62
N GLU A 119 -1.57 6.20 0.54
CA GLU A 119 -0.97 5.62 -0.65
C GLU A 119 -0.01 4.48 -0.28
N TYR A 120 0.16 3.57 -1.24
CA TYR A 120 1.10 2.45 -1.16
C TYR A 120 2.06 2.53 -2.33
N THR A 121 3.32 2.28 -2.06
CA THR A 121 4.35 2.17 -3.09
C THR A 121 5.35 1.09 -2.72
N SER A 122 6.04 0.59 -3.72
CA SER A 122 7.07 -0.43 -3.52
C SER A 122 8.17 -0.26 -4.56
N TRP A 123 9.31 -0.83 -4.26
CA TRP A 123 10.40 -0.92 -5.24
C TRP A 123 11.27 -2.15 -4.96
N TRP A 124 11.81 -2.67 -6.03
CA TRP A 124 12.66 -3.86 -5.99
C TRP A 124 13.79 -3.77 -7.00
#